data_bf74ecd3d974868874a85f35b8c49eab
#
_entry.id   bf74ecd3d974868874a85f35b8c49eab
#
_cell.length_a   1.000
_cell.length_b   1.000
_cell.length_c   1.000
_cell.angle_alpha   90.00
_cell.angle_beta   90.00
_cell.angle_gamma   90.00
#
_symmetry.space_group_name_H-M   'P 1'
#
loop_
_entity.id
_entity.type
_entity.pdbx_description
1 polymer ?
#
loop_
_entity_poly.entity_id
_entity_poly.type
_entity_poly.pdbx_seq_one_letter_code
_entity_poly.pdbx_strand_id
1 'polypeptide(L)'
;MAKIVWDESGKRFYETGVKNGVLYVQDESGNYPKGVAWNGLTAVTESPSGAEATELYADDMKYLEIRSAETFGATIEAYTYPEEFEACDGSAAIANGVNAGQQDRKPFGLCYRTVVGNDVQGNALGYKLHLIYGAVASPSEKAYSTINDSPEAITFSWEVTTTPVNLDGFKPTACITIDSTKVEPGKLAELEKKLFGDTSTEAQLPLPNEIKAMFAEE
;
A
#
# COMPACT_ATOMS: atom_id res chain seq x y z
N MET A 1 0.25 9.29 -40.26
CA MET A 1 1.03 9.42 -39.02
C MET A 1 0.36 10.49 -38.19
N ALA A 2 -0.03 10.17 -36.95
CA ALA A 2 -0.66 11.16 -36.06
C ALA A 2 0.41 12.08 -35.50
N LYS A 3 0.17 13.40 -35.55
CA LYS A 3 1.03 14.40 -34.90
C LYS A 3 0.85 14.30 -33.40
N ILE A 4 1.96 14.35 -32.65
CA ILE A 4 1.90 14.43 -31.20
C ILE A 4 1.32 15.80 -30.81
N VAL A 5 0.33 15.78 -29.92
CA VAL A 5 -0.31 16.98 -29.37
C VAL A 5 -0.18 16.91 -27.85
N TRP A 6 0.26 18.00 -27.24
CA TRP A 6 0.45 18.13 -25.79
C TRP A 6 -0.68 18.99 -25.21
N ASP A 7 -0.94 18.80 -23.92
CA ASP A 7 -1.82 19.65 -23.10
C ASP A 7 -3.26 19.82 -23.64
N GLU A 8 -3.78 18.79 -24.31
CA GLU A 8 -5.19 18.78 -24.71
C GLU A 8 -6.11 18.89 -23.50
N SER A 9 -7.18 19.65 -23.63
CA SER A 9 -8.23 19.75 -22.60
C SER A 9 -8.83 18.37 -22.33
N GLY A 10 -8.99 18.04 -21.03
CA GLY A 10 -9.45 16.72 -20.56
C GLY A 10 -8.36 15.66 -20.46
N LYS A 11 -7.14 15.91 -20.94
CA LYS A 11 -6.01 15.00 -20.87
C LYS A 11 -4.91 15.41 -19.87
N ARG A 12 -5.14 16.44 -19.08
CA ARG A 12 -4.23 16.90 -18.02
C ARG A 12 -4.59 16.22 -16.72
N PHE A 13 -4.02 15.03 -16.51
CA PHE A 13 -4.32 14.20 -15.34
C PHE A 13 -3.43 14.56 -14.16
N TYR A 14 -3.97 14.39 -12.96
CA TYR A 14 -3.24 14.46 -11.70
C TYR A 14 -3.78 13.43 -10.72
N GLU A 15 -2.97 13.10 -9.73
CA GLU A 15 -3.32 12.20 -8.65
C GLU A 15 -3.11 12.93 -7.32
N THR A 16 -4.03 12.78 -6.37
CA THR A 16 -3.99 13.51 -5.10
C THR A 16 -4.73 12.77 -4.01
N GLY A 17 -4.39 13.13 -2.77
CA GLY A 17 -5.06 12.67 -1.56
C GLY A 17 -4.86 11.19 -1.27
N VAL A 18 -4.78 10.88 0.01
CA VAL A 18 -4.77 9.52 0.54
C VAL A 18 -6.00 9.37 1.42
N LYS A 19 -6.77 8.29 1.24
CA LYS A 19 -7.99 8.03 2.02
C LYS A 19 -8.39 6.57 2.00
N ASN A 20 -9.38 6.22 2.82
CA ASN A 20 -9.95 4.87 2.90
C ASN A 20 -8.88 3.80 3.19
N GLY A 21 -7.96 4.09 4.13
CA GLY A 21 -6.99 3.12 4.59
C GLY A 21 -7.65 1.92 5.25
N VAL A 22 -7.20 0.72 4.93
CA VAL A 22 -7.62 -0.52 5.58
C VAL A 22 -6.39 -1.36 5.90
N LEU A 23 -6.28 -1.74 7.16
CA LEU A 23 -5.27 -2.67 7.67
C LEU A 23 -5.79 -4.10 7.57
N TYR A 24 -4.94 -5.01 7.15
CA TYR A 24 -5.20 -6.45 7.14
C TYR A 24 -4.04 -7.17 7.82
N VAL A 25 -4.23 -7.65 9.03
CA VAL A 25 -3.20 -8.42 9.74
C VAL A 25 -3.08 -9.79 9.09
N GLN A 26 -1.84 -10.20 8.77
CA GLN A 26 -1.58 -11.49 8.16
C GLN A 26 -1.74 -12.62 9.18
N ASP A 27 -2.38 -13.71 8.77
CA ASP A 27 -2.49 -14.93 9.55
C ASP A 27 -1.25 -15.85 9.36
N GLU A 28 -1.20 -16.95 10.11
CA GLU A 28 -0.11 -17.93 10.04
C GLU A 28 -0.01 -18.66 8.68
N SER A 29 -1.08 -18.62 7.89
CA SER A 29 -1.15 -19.22 6.56
C SER A 29 -0.74 -18.24 5.44
N GLY A 30 -0.42 -16.98 5.79
CA GLY A 30 -0.04 -15.95 4.84
C GLY A 30 -1.22 -15.23 4.20
N ASN A 31 -2.45 -15.43 4.68
CA ASN A 31 -3.66 -14.77 4.20
C ASN A 31 -4.01 -13.54 5.04
N TYR A 32 -4.97 -12.77 4.56
CA TYR A 32 -5.43 -11.52 5.17
C TYR A 32 -6.95 -11.56 5.39
N PRO A 33 -7.41 -12.37 6.36
CA PRO A 33 -8.83 -12.75 6.47
C PRO A 33 -9.73 -11.62 7.01
N LYS A 34 -9.18 -10.61 7.66
CA LYS A 34 -9.95 -9.54 8.29
C LYS A 34 -9.34 -8.17 8.03
N GLY A 35 -10.16 -7.25 7.51
CA GLY A 35 -9.80 -5.85 7.33
C GLY A 35 -10.34 -4.97 8.44
N VAL A 36 -9.56 -3.97 8.85
CA VAL A 36 -9.92 -2.96 9.84
C VAL A 36 -9.63 -1.57 9.27
N ALA A 37 -10.59 -0.66 9.38
CA ALA A 37 -10.43 0.69 8.88
C ALA A 37 -9.29 1.43 9.59
N TRP A 38 -8.36 1.98 8.83
CA TRP A 38 -7.31 2.85 9.34
C TRP A 38 -7.74 4.30 9.23
N ASN A 39 -8.29 4.83 10.29
CA ASN A 39 -8.68 6.23 10.38
C ASN A 39 -7.46 7.12 10.66
N GLY A 40 -7.52 8.36 10.18
CA GLY A 40 -6.45 9.34 10.44
C GLY A 40 -5.19 9.15 9.61
N LEU A 41 -5.22 8.34 8.55
CA LEU A 41 -4.12 8.20 7.60
C LEU A 41 -3.87 9.53 6.89
N THR A 42 -2.64 10.04 6.97
CA THR A 42 -2.26 11.34 6.40
C THR A 42 -1.41 11.20 5.14
N ALA A 43 -0.50 10.23 5.11
CA ALA A 43 0.34 9.96 3.96
C ALA A 43 0.74 8.49 3.86
N VAL A 44 0.96 8.04 2.63
CA VAL A 44 1.69 6.81 2.32
C VAL A 44 2.70 7.18 1.24
N THR A 45 3.99 7.06 1.57
CA THR A 45 5.09 7.34 0.65
C THR A 45 5.72 6.02 0.23
N GLU A 46 5.52 5.64 -1.02
CA GLU A 46 6.14 4.44 -1.59
C GLU A 46 7.62 4.71 -1.86
N SER A 47 8.49 3.82 -1.42
CA SER A 47 9.95 3.95 -1.48
C SER A 47 10.58 2.65 -1.99
N PRO A 48 10.41 2.31 -3.29
CA PRO A 48 11.07 1.17 -3.87
C PRO A 48 12.60 1.36 -3.83
N SER A 49 13.33 0.27 -3.59
CA SER A 49 14.78 0.25 -3.51
C SER A 49 15.35 -0.99 -4.19
N GLY A 50 16.67 -1.07 -4.33
CA GLY A 50 17.32 -2.16 -5.06
C GLY A 50 17.41 -1.88 -6.55
N ALA A 51 17.41 -2.94 -7.37
CA ALA A 51 17.63 -2.89 -8.81
C ALA A 51 18.96 -2.19 -9.22
N GLU A 52 19.92 -2.11 -8.29
CA GLU A 52 21.24 -1.53 -8.56
C GLU A 52 22.00 -2.39 -9.55
N ALA A 53 22.65 -1.71 -10.48
CA ALA A 53 23.44 -2.34 -11.51
C ALA A 53 24.88 -2.56 -11.01
N THR A 54 25.35 -3.79 -11.02
CA THR A 54 26.76 -4.13 -10.86
C THR A 54 27.38 -4.40 -12.21
N GLU A 55 28.36 -3.58 -12.58
CA GLU A 55 29.08 -3.74 -13.84
C GLU A 55 30.24 -4.71 -13.66
N LEU A 56 30.36 -5.66 -14.56
CA LEU A 56 31.50 -6.57 -14.65
C LEU A 56 32.36 -6.20 -15.85
N TYR A 57 33.65 -6.16 -15.64
CA TYR A 57 34.64 -5.80 -16.64
C TYR A 57 35.50 -7.02 -16.95
N ALA A 58 35.81 -7.23 -18.24
CA ALA A 58 36.79 -8.21 -18.76
C ALA A 58 37.45 -7.62 -20.00
N ASP A 59 38.73 -7.94 -20.20
CA ASP A 59 39.53 -7.45 -21.35
C ASP A 59 39.49 -5.92 -21.53
N ASP A 60 39.55 -5.19 -20.39
CA ASP A 60 39.51 -3.72 -20.29
C ASP A 60 38.25 -3.07 -20.83
N MET A 61 37.16 -3.83 -20.94
CA MET A 61 35.83 -3.31 -21.34
C MET A 61 34.72 -3.82 -20.46
N LYS A 62 33.59 -3.10 -20.44
CA LYS A 62 32.37 -3.53 -19.75
C LYS A 62 31.86 -4.82 -20.40
N TYR A 63 31.99 -5.94 -19.70
CA TYR A 63 31.60 -7.27 -20.19
C TYR A 63 30.09 -7.49 -20.07
N LEU A 64 29.50 -7.17 -18.89
CA LEU A 64 28.07 -7.26 -18.67
C LEU A 64 27.65 -6.43 -17.44
N GLU A 65 26.35 -6.29 -17.26
CA GLU A 65 25.70 -5.64 -16.14
C GLU A 65 24.71 -6.61 -15.49
N ILE A 66 24.85 -6.82 -14.18
CA ILE A 66 23.92 -7.63 -13.38
C ILE A 66 23.13 -6.67 -12.49
N ARG A 67 21.81 -6.83 -12.45
CA ARG A 67 20.92 -6.04 -11.59
C ARG A 67 20.40 -6.88 -10.43
N SER A 68 20.41 -6.31 -9.23
CA SER A 68 19.78 -6.90 -8.06
C SER A 68 18.26 -6.90 -8.20
N ALA A 69 17.58 -7.68 -7.35
CA ALA A 69 16.12 -7.62 -7.25
C ALA A 69 15.68 -6.27 -6.68
N GLU A 70 14.56 -5.75 -7.17
CA GLU A 70 13.86 -4.61 -6.58
C GLU A 70 13.12 -5.07 -5.33
N THR A 71 13.15 -4.26 -4.29
CA THR A 71 12.35 -4.42 -3.07
C THR A 71 11.41 -3.23 -2.94
N PHE A 72 10.18 -3.48 -2.52
CA PHE A 72 9.21 -2.45 -2.24
C PHE A 72 9.26 -2.10 -0.75
N GLY A 73 9.26 -0.82 -0.45
CA GLY A 73 9.13 -0.27 0.89
C GLY A 73 8.17 0.91 0.87
N ALA A 74 7.71 1.33 2.03
CA ALA A 74 6.88 2.51 2.15
C ALA A 74 7.03 3.14 3.53
N THR A 75 6.66 4.42 3.65
CA THR A 75 6.46 5.11 4.93
C THR A 75 4.98 5.42 5.06
N ILE A 76 4.37 5.01 6.17
CA ILE A 76 2.97 5.27 6.51
C ILE A 76 2.94 6.35 7.58
N GLU A 77 2.16 7.40 7.35
CA GLU A 77 1.95 8.47 8.34
C GLU A 77 0.48 8.60 8.70
N ALA A 78 0.19 8.77 9.99
CA ALA A 78 -1.17 8.89 10.48
C ALA A 78 -1.25 9.64 11.81
N TYR A 79 -2.40 10.24 12.11
CA TYR A 79 -2.70 10.81 13.43
C TYR A 79 -3.09 9.75 14.46
N THR A 80 -3.55 8.58 14.00
CA THR A 80 -3.96 7.47 14.85
C THR A 80 -3.82 6.15 14.09
N TYR A 81 -3.96 5.03 14.78
CA TYR A 81 -3.91 3.69 14.21
C TYR A 81 -4.93 2.78 14.90
N PRO A 82 -5.43 1.74 14.22
CA PRO A 82 -6.34 0.77 14.82
C PRO A 82 -5.62 -0.10 15.85
N GLU A 83 -6.35 -0.60 16.85
CA GLU A 83 -5.81 -1.43 17.93
C GLU A 83 -5.11 -2.70 17.38
N GLU A 84 -5.64 -3.26 16.29
CA GLU A 84 -5.05 -4.44 15.63
C GLU A 84 -3.63 -4.18 15.08
N PHE A 85 -3.28 -2.92 14.83
CA PHE A 85 -1.93 -2.55 14.36
C PHE A 85 -0.87 -2.65 15.46
N GLU A 86 -1.25 -2.65 16.74
CA GLU A 86 -0.30 -2.79 17.85
C GLU A 86 0.54 -4.07 17.72
N ALA A 87 -0.07 -5.18 17.28
CA ALA A 87 0.65 -6.42 17.01
C ALA A 87 1.64 -6.30 15.84
N CYS A 88 1.42 -5.39 14.91
CA CYS A 88 2.31 -5.13 13.78
C CYS A 88 3.41 -4.12 14.14
N ASP A 89 3.16 -3.24 15.10
CA ASP A 89 4.12 -2.24 15.62
C ASP A 89 5.04 -2.79 16.73
N GLY A 90 4.92 -4.07 17.08
CA GLY A 90 5.75 -4.72 18.11
C GLY A 90 5.26 -4.43 19.52
N SER A 91 3.97 -4.31 19.71
CA SER A 91 3.31 -4.22 21.02
C SER A 91 2.41 -5.44 21.24
N ALA A 92 2.32 -5.89 22.47
CA ALA A 92 1.39 -6.96 22.87
C ALA A 92 0.60 -6.53 24.12
N ALA A 93 -0.71 -6.76 24.08
CA ALA A 93 -1.57 -6.49 25.22
C ALA A 93 -1.29 -7.50 26.35
N ILE A 94 -0.90 -7.03 27.54
CA ILE A 94 -0.74 -7.82 28.76
C ILE A 94 -2.09 -7.88 29.49
N ALA A 95 -2.82 -6.78 29.49
CA ALA A 95 -4.15 -6.64 30.05
C ALA A 95 -4.91 -5.56 29.27
N ASN A 96 -6.21 -5.42 29.52
CA ASN A 96 -6.99 -4.38 28.87
C ASN A 96 -6.40 -2.98 29.13
N GLY A 97 -5.96 -2.30 28.07
CA GLY A 97 -5.33 -0.98 28.14
C GLY A 97 -3.88 -0.99 28.64
N VAL A 98 -3.21 -2.17 28.76
CA VAL A 98 -1.82 -2.29 29.18
C VAL A 98 -1.04 -3.06 28.14
N ASN A 99 -0.14 -2.37 27.42
CA ASN A 99 0.64 -2.94 26.34
C ASN A 99 2.12 -2.99 26.66
N ALA A 100 2.77 -4.11 26.34
CA ALA A 100 4.22 -4.28 26.38
C ALA A 100 4.80 -4.01 24.99
N GLY A 101 5.79 -3.14 24.91
CA GLY A 101 6.58 -2.92 23.69
C GLY A 101 7.66 -3.96 23.49
N GLN A 102 8.40 -3.87 22.37
CA GLN A 102 9.55 -4.73 22.02
C GLN A 102 9.14 -6.21 21.84
N GLN A 103 7.95 -6.45 21.32
CA GLN A 103 7.44 -7.79 21.00
C GLN A 103 7.63 -8.10 19.50
N ASP A 104 7.42 -9.35 19.14
CA ASP A 104 7.46 -9.80 17.74
C ASP A 104 6.41 -9.05 16.92
N ARG A 105 6.77 -8.68 15.71
CA ARG A 105 5.91 -7.95 14.77
C ARG A 105 5.23 -8.89 13.81
N LYS A 106 3.92 -8.75 13.68
CA LYS A 106 3.14 -9.48 12.68
C LYS A 106 3.21 -8.76 11.34
N PRO A 107 3.40 -9.48 10.23
CA PRO A 107 3.21 -8.92 8.91
C PRO A 107 1.76 -8.48 8.69
N PHE A 108 1.58 -7.51 7.80
CA PHE A 108 0.26 -7.00 7.46
C PHE A 108 0.16 -6.63 5.98
N GLY A 109 -1.06 -6.48 5.50
CA GLY A 109 -1.38 -5.84 4.24
C GLY A 109 -2.03 -4.48 4.48
N LEU A 110 -1.91 -3.60 3.52
CA LEU A 110 -2.53 -2.28 3.54
C LEU A 110 -3.26 -2.03 2.23
N CYS A 111 -4.50 -1.55 2.30
CA CYS A 111 -5.19 -0.96 1.17
C CYS A 111 -5.38 0.53 1.44
N TYR A 112 -5.15 1.36 0.45
CA TYR A 112 -5.52 2.78 0.48
C TYR A 112 -5.93 3.25 -0.92
N ARG A 113 -6.54 4.41 -0.96
CA ARG A 113 -7.11 4.98 -2.17
C ARG A 113 -6.55 6.37 -2.41
N THR A 114 -6.16 6.64 -3.66
CA THR A 114 -5.84 7.98 -4.16
C THR A 114 -6.91 8.43 -5.16
N VAL A 115 -7.08 9.73 -5.32
CA VAL A 115 -8.04 10.32 -6.24
C VAL A 115 -7.33 10.68 -7.54
N VAL A 116 -7.91 10.27 -8.65
CA VAL A 116 -7.47 10.66 -10.00
C VAL A 116 -8.40 11.75 -10.51
N GLY A 117 -7.82 12.85 -10.94
CA GLY A 117 -8.55 13.98 -11.51
C GLY A 117 -7.98 14.46 -12.83
N ASN A 118 -8.72 15.33 -13.48
CA ASN A 118 -8.24 16.08 -14.65
C ASN A 118 -8.75 17.53 -14.63
N ASP A 119 -8.31 18.30 -15.60
CA ASP A 119 -8.64 19.72 -15.75
C ASP A 119 -10.12 20.01 -16.10
N VAL A 120 -10.92 19.01 -16.48
CA VAL A 120 -12.33 19.14 -16.85
C VAL A 120 -13.25 18.61 -15.77
N GLN A 121 -13.00 17.41 -15.26
CA GLN A 121 -13.87 16.73 -14.29
C GLN A 121 -13.39 16.93 -12.84
N GLY A 122 -12.23 17.56 -12.64
CA GLY A 122 -11.64 17.69 -11.32
C GLY A 122 -11.45 16.33 -10.66
N ASN A 123 -11.70 16.24 -9.36
CA ASN A 123 -11.54 15.02 -8.55
C ASN A 123 -12.64 13.97 -8.79
N ALA A 124 -13.60 14.20 -9.70
CA ALA A 124 -14.69 13.27 -9.98
C ALA A 124 -14.37 12.26 -11.07
N LEU A 125 -13.19 12.33 -11.68
CA LEU A 125 -12.80 11.42 -12.77
C LEU A 125 -12.72 9.97 -12.33
N GLY A 126 -12.01 9.70 -11.22
CA GLY A 126 -11.82 8.35 -10.72
C GLY A 126 -10.88 8.26 -9.52
N TYR A 127 -10.34 7.09 -9.29
CA TYR A 127 -9.43 6.81 -8.20
C TYR A 127 -8.55 5.61 -8.52
N LYS A 128 -7.49 5.46 -7.75
CA LYS A 128 -6.70 4.21 -7.73
C LYS A 128 -6.79 3.56 -6.36
N LEU A 129 -6.85 2.26 -6.36
CA LEU A 129 -6.66 1.42 -5.18
C LEU A 129 -5.23 0.92 -5.19
N HIS A 130 -4.55 1.09 -4.06
CA HIS A 130 -3.21 0.59 -3.83
C HIS A 130 -3.27 -0.51 -2.79
N LEU A 131 -2.74 -1.66 -3.12
CA LEU A 131 -2.72 -2.85 -2.28
C LEU A 131 -1.28 -3.22 -1.98
N ILE A 132 -0.90 -3.24 -0.71
CA ILE A 132 0.44 -3.60 -0.24
C ILE A 132 0.35 -4.92 0.51
N TYR A 133 1.29 -5.83 0.23
CA TYR A 133 1.36 -7.18 0.79
C TYR A 133 2.66 -7.39 1.55
N GLY A 134 2.61 -8.27 2.55
CA GLY A 134 3.79 -8.72 3.29
C GLY A 134 4.56 -7.59 3.97
N ALA A 135 3.86 -6.51 4.34
CA ALA A 135 4.47 -5.36 5.01
C ALA A 135 4.82 -5.69 6.46
N VAL A 136 6.00 -5.29 6.89
CA VAL A 136 6.47 -5.39 8.26
C VAL A 136 6.95 -4.01 8.69
N ALA A 137 6.38 -3.47 9.76
CA ALA A 137 6.78 -2.18 10.30
C ALA A 137 8.16 -2.27 10.98
N SER A 138 9.07 -1.38 10.62
CA SER A 138 10.34 -1.20 11.32
C SER A 138 10.13 -0.46 12.64
N PRO A 139 11.04 -0.60 13.63
CA PRO A 139 11.04 0.26 14.81
C PRO A 139 11.13 1.73 14.39
N SER A 140 10.10 2.51 14.71
CA SER A 140 10.01 3.90 14.29
C SER A 140 10.01 4.84 15.51
N GLU A 141 10.52 6.04 15.33
CA GLU A 141 10.49 7.09 16.34
C GLU A 141 9.04 7.55 16.60
N LYS A 142 8.68 7.72 17.86
CA LYS A 142 7.41 8.33 18.31
C LYS A 142 7.73 9.55 19.16
N ALA A 143 7.51 10.72 18.59
CA ALA A 143 7.77 11.99 19.28
C ALA A 143 6.51 12.44 20.03
N TYR A 144 6.66 12.68 21.32
CA TYR A 144 5.60 13.24 22.18
C TYR A 144 6.01 14.64 22.61
N SER A 145 5.20 15.64 22.29
CA SER A 145 5.45 17.04 22.65
C SER A 145 4.33 17.62 23.50
N THR A 146 4.67 18.65 24.27
CA THR A 146 3.69 19.36 25.08
C THR A 146 2.78 20.22 24.21
N ILE A 147 1.54 20.44 24.66
CA ILE A 147 0.61 21.37 24.02
C ILE A 147 1.08 22.80 24.29
N ASN A 148 1.14 23.61 23.25
CA ASN A 148 1.47 25.03 23.29
C ASN A 148 0.26 25.86 22.79
N ASP A 149 0.49 27.14 22.51
CA ASP A 149 -0.53 28.07 21.99
C ASP A 149 -0.97 27.78 20.54
N SER A 150 -0.23 26.90 19.84
CA SER A 150 -0.56 26.39 18.50
C SER A 150 -0.63 24.86 18.56
N PRO A 151 -1.72 24.27 19.08
CA PRO A 151 -1.80 22.83 19.30
C PRO A 151 -1.83 22.09 17.95
N GLU A 152 -0.92 21.13 17.81
CA GLU A 152 -0.85 20.22 16.65
C GLU A 152 -1.07 18.79 17.13
N ALA A 153 -1.73 17.99 16.28
CA ALA A 153 -1.87 16.56 16.54
C ALA A 153 -0.51 15.86 16.37
N ILE A 154 -0.23 14.87 17.20
CA ILE A 154 0.93 14.01 17.04
C ILE A 154 0.74 13.23 15.73
N THR A 155 1.75 13.25 14.88
CA THR A 155 1.81 12.42 13.68
C THR A 155 2.73 11.23 13.96
N PHE A 156 2.17 10.03 13.82
CA PHE A 156 2.94 8.79 13.85
C PHE A 156 3.46 8.50 12.46
N SER A 157 4.67 7.96 12.38
CA SER A 157 5.32 7.55 11.13
C SER A 157 5.93 6.17 11.30
N TRP A 158 5.67 5.28 10.34
CA TRP A 158 6.25 3.93 10.32
C TRP A 158 6.88 3.65 8.97
N GLU A 159 8.16 3.33 8.99
CA GLU A 159 8.82 2.74 7.84
C GLU A 159 8.45 1.27 7.75
N VAL A 160 8.05 0.82 6.57
CA VAL A 160 7.69 -0.58 6.31
C VAL A 160 8.55 -1.15 5.20
N THR A 161 9.00 -2.37 5.42
CA THR A 161 9.62 -3.23 4.42
C THR A 161 8.63 -4.31 4.01
N THR A 162 8.81 -4.90 2.84
CA THR A 162 7.86 -5.89 2.34
C THR A 162 8.52 -7.18 1.92
N THR A 163 7.77 -8.26 2.02
CA THR A 163 8.12 -9.55 1.42
C THR A 163 7.18 -9.80 0.24
N PRO A 164 7.69 -9.87 -1.00
CA PRO A 164 6.87 -10.08 -2.17
C PRO A 164 6.12 -11.41 -2.14
N VAL A 165 4.86 -11.40 -2.60
CA VAL A 165 4.00 -12.57 -2.73
C VAL A 165 4.05 -13.10 -4.18
N ASN A 166 3.97 -14.41 -4.36
CA ASN A 166 4.00 -15.03 -5.68
C ASN A 166 2.83 -14.59 -6.55
N LEU A 167 3.12 -14.31 -7.82
CA LEU A 167 2.14 -14.00 -8.86
C LEU A 167 2.43 -14.83 -10.09
N ASP A 168 1.56 -15.78 -10.40
CA ASP A 168 1.76 -16.75 -11.45
C ASP A 168 1.94 -16.10 -12.83
N GLY A 169 3.03 -16.46 -13.51
CA GLY A 169 3.40 -15.90 -14.80
C GLY A 169 4.05 -14.52 -14.76
N PHE A 170 4.28 -13.96 -13.56
CA PHE A 170 4.96 -12.68 -13.33
C PHE A 170 6.03 -12.85 -12.25
N LYS A 171 6.81 -11.80 -12.01
CA LYS A 171 7.68 -11.75 -10.83
C LYS A 171 6.83 -11.60 -9.57
N PRO A 172 7.28 -12.15 -8.42
CA PRO A 172 6.63 -11.87 -7.15
C PRO A 172 6.49 -10.37 -6.91
N THR A 173 5.36 -9.95 -6.35
CA THR A 173 5.06 -8.53 -6.12
C THR A 173 4.63 -8.28 -4.68
N ALA A 174 4.97 -7.12 -4.16
CA ALA A 174 4.52 -6.63 -2.87
C ALA A 174 3.46 -5.52 -3.01
N CYS A 175 3.21 -5.03 -4.23
CA CYS A 175 2.21 -4.00 -4.45
C CYS A 175 1.40 -4.26 -5.74
N ILE A 176 0.12 -3.92 -5.70
CA ILE A 176 -0.77 -3.91 -6.87
C ILE A 176 -1.53 -2.59 -6.86
N THR A 177 -1.56 -1.92 -8.01
CA THR A 177 -2.35 -0.70 -8.21
C THR A 177 -3.46 -0.97 -9.21
N ILE A 178 -4.69 -0.59 -8.88
CA ILE A 178 -5.88 -0.77 -9.70
C ILE A 178 -6.48 0.59 -10.01
N ASP A 179 -6.56 0.93 -11.29
CA ASP A 179 -7.08 2.20 -11.79
C ASP A 179 -8.56 2.06 -12.16
N SER A 180 -9.44 2.69 -11.39
CA SER A 180 -10.90 2.62 -11.58
C SER A 180 -11.36 3.15 -12.95
N THR A 181 -10.54 3.96 -13.63
CA THR A 181 -10.87 4.51 -14.94
C THR A 181 -10.61 3.55 -16.10
N LYS A 182 -9.92 2.43 -15.82
CA LYS A 182 -9.46 1.47 -16.85
C LYS A 182 -10.04 0.08 -16.70
N VAL A 183 -10.41 -0.30 -15.48
CA VAL A 183 -10.96 -1.62 -15.20
C VAL A 183 -12.48 -1.66 -15.40
N GLU A 184 -13.02 -2.85 -15.62
CA GLU A 184 -14.47 -3.04 -15.73
C GLU A 184 -15.15 -2.72 -14.39
N PRO A 185 -16.21 -1.86 -14.39
CA PRO A 185 -16.86 -1.42 -13.15
C PRO A 185 -17.47 -2.57 -12.32
N GLY A 186 -17.98 -3.62 -12.95
CA GLY A 186 -18.53 -4.79 -12.27
C GLY A 186 -17.46 -5.55 -11.47
N LYS A 187 -16.34 -5.88 -12.11
CA LYS A 187 -15.20 -6.54 -11.47
C LYS A 187 -14.58 -5.69 -10.35
N LEU A 188 -14.53 -4.35 -10.57
CA LEU A 188 -14.06 -3.42 -9.54
C LEU A 188 -14.98 -3.44 -8.31
N ALA A 189 -16.29 -3.41 -8.49
CA ALA A 189 -17.26 -3.47 -7.40
C ALA A 189 -17.16 -4.79 -6.60
N GLU A 190 -16.92 -5.91 -7.27
CA GLU A 190 -16.67 -7.20 -6.61
C GLU A 190 -15.38 -7.20 -5.78
N LEU A 191 -14.32 -6.58 -6.30
CA LEU A 191 -13.09 -6.42 -5.55
C LEU A 191 -13.30 -5.50 -4.34
N GLU A 192 -13.95 -4.36 -4.51
CA GLU A 192 -14.25 -3.43 -3.40
C GLU A 192 -15.11 -4.08 -2.32
N LYS A 193 -16.06 -4.94 -2.71
CA LYS A 193 -16.84 -5.73 -1.76
C LYS A 193 -15.98 -6.68 -0.95
N LYS A 194 -14.96 -7.31 -1.55
CA LYS A 194 -13.98 -8.11 -0.80
C LYS A 194 -13.10 -7.26 0.09
N LEU A 195 -12.57 -6.14 -0.42
CA LEU A 195 -11.65 -5.27 0.33
C LEU A 195 -12.31 -4.60 1.53
N PHE A 196 -13.51 -4.07 1.35
CA PHE A 196 -14.18 -3.25 2.37
C PHE A 196 -15.27 -3.99 3.13
N GLY A 197 -15.64 -5.19 2.67
CA GLY A 197 -16.73 -5.94 3.23
C GLY A 197 -18.12 -5.37 2.91
N ASP A 198 -19.14 -6.08 3.31
CA ASP A 198 -20.54 -5.64 3.32
C ASP A 198 -21.30 -6.24 4.52
N THR A 199 -22.62 -6.14 4.54
CA THR A 199 -23.45 -6.67 5.63
C THR A 199 -23.37 -8.21 5.79
N SER A 200 -22.80 -8.93 4.82
CA SER A 200 -22.73 -10.40 4.77
C SER A 200 -21.32 -10.95 4.57
N THR A 201 -20.36 -10.10 4.23
CA THR A 201 -18.99 -10.49 3.89
C THR A 201 -18.00 -9.66 4.72
N GLU A 202 -17.10 -10.31 5.43
CA GLU A 202 -16.01 -9.61 6.11
C GLU A 202 -15.02 -9.02 5.10
N ALA A 203 -14.45 -7.88 5.45
CA ALA A 203 -13.38 -7.26 4.67
C ALA A 203 -12.14 -8.17 4.70
N GLN A 204 -11.56 -8.43 3.53
CA GLN A 204 -10.35 -9.25 3.39
C GLN A 204 -9.51 -8.72 2.24
N LEU A 205 -8.18 -8.92 2.30
CA LEU A 205 -7.30 -8.57 1.21
C LEU A 205 -7.04 -9.83 0.35
N PRO A 206 -7.58 -9.89 -0.89
CA PRO A 206 -7.33 -11.01 -1.79
C PRO A 206 -5.85 -11.10 -2.17
N LEU A 207 -5.32 -12.30 -2.30
CA LEU A 207 -3.94 -12.51 -2.75
C LEU A 207 -3.77 -12.11 -4.24
N PRO A 208 -2.54 -11.80 -4.69
CA PRO A 208 -2.27 -11.35 -6.06
C PRO A 208 -2.84 -12.25 -7.15
N ASN A 209 -2.79 -13.57 -6.97
CA ASN A 209 -3.36 -14.53 -7.93
C ASN A 209 -4.90 -14.50 -7.98
N GLU A 210 -5.57 -14.22 -6.86
CA GLU A 210 -7.02 -14.05 -6.85
C GLU A 210 -7.42 -12.78 -7.60
N ILE A 211 -6.70 -11.66 -7.39
CA ILE A 211 -6.94 -10.42 -8.13
C ILE A 211 -6.72 -10.65 -9.62
N LYS A 212 -5.62 -11.32 -9.99
CA LYS A 212 -5.37 -11.69 -11.39
C LYS A 212 -6.55 -12.48 -11.98
N ALA A 213 -7.07 -13.47 -11.26
CA ALA A 213 -8.21 -14.28 -11.70
C ALA A 213 -9.51 -13.45 -11.86
N MET A 214 -9.76 -12.48 -10.96
CA MET A 214 -10.93 -11.59 -11.03
C MET A 214 -10.91 -10.69 -12.28
N PHE A 215 -9.73 -10.21 -12.68
CA PHE A 215 -9.58 -9.31 -13.83
C PHE A 215 -9.14 -10.02 -15.12
N ALA A 216 -8.95 -11.35 -15.12
CA ALA A 216 -8.69 -12.10 -16.34
C ALA A 216 -9.81 -11.86 -17.36
N GLU A 217 -9.41 -11.66 -18.62
CA GLU A 217 -10.36 -11.69 -19.76
C GLU A 217 -10.76 -13.14 -20.00
N GLU A 218 -12.05 -13.39 -20.23
CA GLU A 218 -12.59 -14.69 -20.66
C GLU A 218 -12.23 -14.99 -22.11
#